data_3be6fc79379145465c9af1c79f33fbf7
#
_entry.id   3be6fc79379145465c9af1c79f33fbf7
#
_cell.length_a   1.000
_cell.length_b   1.000
_cell.length_c   1.000
_cell.angle_alpha   90.00
_cell.angle_beta   90.00
_cell.angle_gamma   90.00
#
_symmetry.space_group_name_H-M   'P 1'
#
loop_
_entity.id
_entity.type
_entity.pdbx_description
1 polymer ?
#
loop_
_entity_poly.entity_id
_entity_poly.type
_entity_poly.pdbx_seq_one_letter_code
_entity_poly.pdbx_strand_id
1 'polypeptide(L)'
;MLFDFGGTLDADGVHWSPRFHAAYRAVGGGLDFAAFDPFFKASDEALTRLPGIRTLGFRAAIDAQARLVVGLLPDRVDAGVLAQRLHAEALEIVARNRPILERLARRYRLGVVSNFTGNLRPCLEELGLARFFAVLSDSAVVGWSKPDPRIFAHTLATLQALPQRAWMVGDNFEADIRGAAGLGLRTCWLAPSDRAPPGGELVPTARISRLPDVERVLE
;
A
#
# COMPACT_ATOMS: atom_id res chain seq x y z
N MET A 1 4.08 -10.10 -12.11
CA MET A 1 4.63 -9.10 -11.17
C MET A 1 3.67 -8.95 -10.02
N LEU A 2 4.16 -8.76 -8.82
CA LEU A 2 3.39 -8.50 -7.61
C LEU A 2 3.57 -7.05 -7.18
N PHE A 3 2.51 -6.43 -6.69
CA PHE A 3 2.52 -5.06 -6.17
C PHE A 3 1.91 -5.04 -4.78
N ASP A 4 2.45 -4.23 -3.88
CA ASP A 4 1.69 -3.78 -2.73
C ASP A 4 0.67 -2.70 -3.17
N PHE A 5 -0.31 -2.40 -2.30
CA PHE A 5 -1.31 -1.36 -2.56
C PHE A 5 -1.00 -0.07 -1.82
N GLY A 6 -1.16 -0.07 -0.49
CA GLY A 6 -1.09 1.14 0.33
C GLY A 6 0.33 1.66 0.52
N GLY A 7 0.64 2.83 -0.01
CA GLY A 7 2.01 3.34 -0.07
C GLY A 7 2.70 3.10 -1.41
N THR A 8 2.16 2.18 -2.22
CA THR A 8 2.75 1.76 -3.51
C THR A 8 1.89 2.20 -4.70
N LEU A 9 0.68 1.67 -4.86
CA LEU A 9 -0.17 2.00 -6.01
C LEU A 9 -0.84 3.37 -5.86
N ASP A 10 -1.10 3.80 -4.64
CA ASP A 10 -1.78 5.04 -4.25
C ASP A 10 -0.86 6.11 -3.66
N ALA A 11 0.45 5.83 -3.64
CA ALA A 11 1.47 6.74 -3.13
C ALA A 11 2.83 6.50 -3.80
N ASP A 12 3.81 7.35 -3.49
CA ASP A 12 5.19 7.26 -3.99
C ASP A 12 6.15 6.76 -2.88
N GLY A 13 5.86 5.60 -2.32
CA GLY A 13 6.70 5.01 -1.28
C GLY A 13 6.50 5.62 0.11
N VAL A 14 5.39 6.31 0.34
CA VAL A 14 5.06 6.89 1.64
C VAL A 14 3.86 6.14 2.22
N HIS A 15 4.10 5.45 3.33
CA HIS A 15 3.11 4.68 4.04
C HIS A 15 1.95 5.54 4.59
N TRP A 16 0.82 4.93 4.92
CA TRP A 16 -0.39 5.61 5.39
C TRP A 16 -0.16 6.49 6.61
N SER A 17 0.53 6.03 7.67
CA SER A 17 0.71 6.80 8.91
C SER A 17 1.37 8.17 8.67
N PRO A 18 2.52 8.30 8.00
CA PRO A 18 3.10 9.62 7.71
C PRO A 18 2.23 10.47 6.77
N ARG A 19 1.46 9.87 5.84
CA ARG A 19 0.52 10.61 5.00
C ARG A 19 -0.64 11.18 5.81
N PHE A 20 -1.23 10.38 6.70
CA PHE A 20 -2.26 10.86 7.62
C PHE A 20 -1.73 11.98 8.52
N HIS A 21 -0.50 11.85 9.02
CA HIS A 21 0.13 12.92 9.80
C HIS A 21 0.33 14.20 8.98
N ALA A 22 0.84 14.12 7.75
CA ALA A 22 1.01 15.27 6.88
C ALA A 22 -0.34 15.97 6.59
N ALA A 23 -1.39 15.20 6.32
CA ALA A 23 -2.74 15.73 6.14
C ALA A 23 -3.29 16.35 7.43
N TYR A 24 -3.10 15.70 8.59
CA TYR A 24 -3.46 16.21 9.90
C TYR A 24 -2.78 17.56 10.20
N ARG A 25 -1.47 17.68 9.96
CA ARG A 25 -0.74 18.95 10.10
C ARG A 25 -1.30 20.04 9.19
N ALA A 26 -1.65 19.69 7.95
CA ALA A 26 -2.17 20.62 6.97
C ALA A 26 -3.59 21.15 7.28
N VAL A 27 -4.35 20.45 8.14
CA VAL A 27 -5.67 20.89 8.62
C VAL A 27 -5.63 21.51 10.04
N GLY A 28 -4.44 21.86 10.52
CA GLY A 28 -4.25 22.58 11.78
C GLY A 28 -3.92 21.72 12.99
N GLY A 29 -3.63 20.44 12.81
CA GLY A 29 -3.22 19.56 13.88
C GLY A 29 -1.88 19.97 14.52
N GLY A 30 -1.74 19.84 15.85
CA GLY A 30 -0.60 20.33 16.64
C GLY A 30 0.51 19.30 16.88
N LEU A 31 0.20 18.00 16.88
CA LEU A 31 1.16 16.95 17.25
C LEU A 31 2.27 16.78 16.21
N ASP A 32 3.47 16.47 16.66
CA ASP A 32 4.52 15.93 15.81
C ASP A 32 4.24 14.47 15.43
N PHE A 33 5.06 13.89 14.54
CA PHE A 33 4.83 12.52 14.06
C PHE A 33 4.94 11.47 15.18
N ALA A 34 5.89 11.61 16.09
CA ALA A 34 6.12 10.65 17.15
C ALA A 34 4.93 10.59 18.12
N ALA A 35 4.30 11.73 18.41
CA ALA A 35 3.10 11.82 19.24
C ALA A 35 1.82 11.40 18.48
N PHE A 36 1.75 11.60 17.16
CA PHE A 36 0.59 11.24 16.32
C PHE A 36 0.53 9.74 16.01
N ASP A 37 1.66 9.09 15.69
CA ASP A 37 1.71 7.72 15.17
C ASP A 37 1.03 6.67 16.07
N PRO A 38 1.12 6.73 17.42
CA PRO A 38 0.36 5.84 18.28
C PRO A 38 -1.16 5.92 18.09
N PHE A 39 -1.72 7.12 17.88
CA PHE A 39 -3.15 7.30 17.61
C PHE A 39 -3.54 6.71 16.25
N PHE A 40 -2.70 6.92 15.23
CA PHE A 40 -2.93 6.30 13.93
C PHE A 40 -2.92 4.78 14.03
N LYS A 41 -1.94 4.17 14.69
CA LYS A 41 -1.87 2.72 14.88
C LYS A 41 -3.08 2.16 15.62
N ALA A 42 -3.53 2.82 16.68
CA ALA A 42 -4.73 2.43 17.40
C ALA A 42 -6.00 2.53 16.54
N SER A 43 -6.10 3.57 15.70
CA SER A 43 -7.21 3.73 14.77
C SER A 43 -7.18 2.70 13.63
N ASP A 44 -6.00 2.32 13.16
CA ASP A 44 -5.81 1.27 12.15
C ASP A 44 -6.23 -0.11 12.67
N GLU A 45 -5.87 -0.42 13.91
CA GLU A 45 -6.35 -1.62 14.60
C GLU A 45 -7.89 -1.60 14.79
N ALA A 46 -8.47 -0.46 15.16
CA ALA A 46 -9.91 -0.31 15.28
C ALA A 46 -10.64 -0.46 13.94
N LEU A 47 -10.04 0.03 12.84
CA LEU A 47 -10.59 -0.12 11.48
C LEU A 47 -10.75 -1.59 11.09
N THR A 48 -9.81 -2.47 11.45
CA THR A 48 -9.90 -3.90 11.14
C THR A 48 -11.13 -4.57 11.77
N ARG A 49 -11.65 -3.99 12.87
CA ARG A 49 -12.81 -4.50 13.61
C ARG A 49 -14.11 -3.78 13.25
N LEU A 50 -14.06 -2.79 12.36
CA LEU A 50 -15.23 -2.01 11.98
C LEU A 50 -16.27 -2.92 11.28
N PRO A 51 -17.52 -2.99 11.77
CA PRO A 51 -18.58 -3.72 11.10
C PRO A 51 -18.74 -3.23 9.64
N GLY A 52 -18.78 -4.18 8.70
CA GLY A 52 -18.93 -3.86 7.28
C GLY A 52 -17.66 -3.40 6.58
N ILE A 53 -16.48 -3.35 7.22
CA ILE A 53 -15.23 -2.90 6.61
C ILE A 53 -14.97 -3.60 5.28
N ARG A 54 -15.26 -4.90 5.17
CA ARG A 54 -14.99 -5.71 3.97
C ARG A 54 -15.74 -5.28 2.71
N THR A 55 -16.77 -4.44 2.86
CA THR A 55 -17.58 -3.92 1.75
C THR A 55 -17.29 -2.46 1.42
N LEU A 56 -16.48 -1.78 2.24
CA LEU A 56 -16.18 -0.38 2.01
C LEU A 56 -15.23 -0.22 0.81
N GLY A 57 -15.60 0.66 -0.10
CA GLY A 57 -14.71 1.17 -1.13
C GLY A 57 -13.65 2.10 -0.56
N PHE A 58 -12.77 2.57 -1.42
CA PHE A 58 -11.58 3.34 -1.04
C PHE A 58 -11.91 4.64 -0.31
N ARG A 59 -12.86 5.44 -0.84
CA ARG A 59 -13.30 6.70 -0.21
C ARG A 59 -13.88 6.45 1.19
N ALA A 60 -14.80 5.50 1.29
CA ALA A 60 -15.47 5.20 2.56
C ALA A 60 -14.49 4.63 3.61
N ALA A 61 -13.48 3.86 3.19
CA ALA A 61 -12.43 3.36 4.06
C ALA A 61 -11.56 4.50 4.62
N ILE A 62 -11.14 5.47 3.77
CA ILE A 62 -10.41 6.67 4.21
C ILE A 62 -11.27 7.51 5.16
N ASP A 63 -12.56 7.72 4.85
CA ASP A 63 -13.48 8.47 5.71
C ASP A 63 -13.64 7.80 7.10
N ALA A 64 -13.71 6.46 7.13
CA ALA A 64 -13.79 5.69 8.37
C ALA A 64 -12.49 5.82 9.18
N GLN A 65 -11.33 5.65 8.54
CA GLN A 65 -10.02 5.79 9.18
C GLN A 65 -9.81 7.20 9.74
N ALA A 66 -10.18 8.22 8.98
CA ALA A 66 -10.08 9.62 9.41
C ALA A 66 -10.93 9.90 10.66
N ARG A 67 -12.19 9.41 10.67
CA ARG A 67 -13.04 9.54 11.87
C ARG A 67 -12.47 8.82 13.09
N LEU A 68 -11.93 7.61 12.90
CA LEU A 68 -11.33 6.84 13.98
C LEU A 68 -10.11 7.55 14.58
N VAL A 69 -9.17 8.00 13.74
CA VAL A 69 -7.97 8.68 14.24
C VAL A 69 -8.31 10.01 14.91
N VAL A 70 -9.16 10.83 14.28
CA VAL A 70 -9.59 12.12 14.85
C VAL A 70 -10.31 11.94 16.18
N GLY A 71 -11.10 10.88 16.33
CA GLY A 71 -11.78 10.55 17.59
C GLY A 71 -10.85 10.19 18.76
N LEU A 72 -9.59 9.83 18.46
CA LEU A 72 -8.56 9.52 19.44
C LEU A 72 -7.62 10.70 19.74
N LEU A 73 -7.54 11.67 18.80
CA LEU A 73 -6.62 12.81 18.93
C LEU A 73 -7.10 13.82 19.99
N PRO A 74 -6.19 14.47 20.71
CA PRO A 74 -6.55 15.54 21.65
C PRO A 74 -7.00 16.83 20.94
N ASP A 75 -6.59 17.01 19.67
CA ASP A 75 -6.88 18.20 18.87
C ASP A 75 -8.24 18.09 18.18
N ARG A 76 -8.86 19.26 17.97
CA ARG A 76 -10.09 19.35 17.19
C ARG A 76 -9.76 19.65 15.74
N VAL A 77 -9.64 18.62 14.91
CA VAL A 77 -9.52 18.73 13.45
C VAL A 77 -10.75 18.12 12.79
N ASP A 78 -11.07 18.60 11.58
CA ASP A 78 -12.21 18.07 10.82
C ASP A 78 -11.81 16.78 10.08
N ALA A 79 -12.40 15.65 10.46
CA ALA A 79 -12.15 14.36 9.86
C ALA A 79 -12.54 14.30 8.38
N GLY A 80 -13.58 15.02 7.98
CA GLY A 80 -14.03 15.07 6.58
C GLY A 80 -13.03 15.80 5.69
N VAL A 81 -12.50 16.94 6.17
CA VAL A 81 -11.47 17.70 5.45
C VAL A 81 -10.18 16.90 5.35
N LEU A 82 -9.78 16.22 6.45
CA LEU A 82 -8.62 15.32 6.47
C LEU A 82 -8.77 14.19 5.44
N ALA A 83 -9.92 13.50 5.44
CA ALA A 83 -10.21 12.42 4.51
C ALA A 83 -10.26 12.88 3.05
N GLN A 84 -10.89 14.04 2.79
CA GLN A 84 -10.94 14.61 1.45
C GLN A 84 -9.56 14.88 0.88
N ARG A 85 -8.65 15.41 1.70
CA ARG A 85 -7.27 15.69 1.30
C ARG A 85 -6.50 14.43 0.93
N LEU A 86 -6.56 13.40 1.78
CA LEU A 86 -5.92 12.12 1.53
C LEU A 86 -6.46 11.42 0.28
N HIS A 87 -7.78 11.46 0.11
CA HIS A 87 -8.44 10.88 -1.06
C HIS A 87 -8.03 11.59 -2.35
N ALA A 88 -8.00 12.93 -2.37
CA ALA A 88 -7.59 13.70 -3.53
C ALA A 88 -6.14 13.38 -3.93
N GLU A 89 -5.22 13.36 -2.96
CA GLU A 89 -3.81 12.99 -3.17
C GLU A 89 -3.69 11.59 -3.80
N ALA A 90 -4.38 10.60 -3.22
CA ALA A 90 -4.34 9.24 -3.73
C ALA A 90 -4.89 9.13 -5.17
N LEU A 91 -5.98 9.85 -5.49
CA LEU A 91 -6.55 9.85 -6.84
C LEU A 91 -5.58 10.43 -7.89
N GLU A 92 -4.84 11.50 -7.57
CA GLU A 92 -3.82 12.07 -8.46
C GLU A 92 -2.72 11.05 -8.76
N ILE A 93 -2.23 10.36 -7.73
CA ILE A 93 -1.20 9.34 -7.87
C ILE A 93 -1.72 8.14 -8.67
N VAL A 94 -2.91 7.65 -8.36
CA VAL A 94 -3.57 6.56 -9.09
C VAL A 94 -3.76 6.91 -10.57
N ALA A 95 -4.21 8.13 -10.86
CA ALA A 95 -4.39 8.60 -12.25
C ALA A 95 -3.07 8.58 -13.03
N ARG A 96 -1.97 9.03 -12.41
CA ARG A 96 -0.62 8.98 -12.99
C ARG A 96 -0.11 7.54 -13.17
N ASN A 97 -0.41 6.65 -12.24
CA ASN A 97 0.09 5.26 -12.23
C ASN A 97 -0.70 4.34 -13.18
N ARG A 98 -1.95 4.68 -13.48
CA ARG A 98 -2.83 3.85 -14.33
C ARG A 98 -2.25 3.51 -15.70
N PRO A 99 -1.68 4.45 -16.50
CA PRO A 99 -1.09 4.12 -17.81
C PRO A 99 0.08 3.12 -17.71
N ILE A 100 0.83 3.15 -16.61
CA ILE A 100 1.94 2.22 -16.37
C ILE A 100 1.40 0.81 -16.14
N LEU A 101 0.39 0.69 -15.25
CA LEU A 101 -0.24 -0.60 -14.96
C LEU A 101 -0.89 -1.19 -16.22
N GLU A 102 -1.49 -0.36 -17.07
CA GLU A 102 -2.06 -0.81 -18.35
C GLU A 102 -0.99 -1.39 -19.27
N ARG A 103 0.18 -0.73 -19.45
CA ARG A 103 1.28 -1.24 -20.25
C ARG A 103 1.88 -2.52 -19.66
N LEU A 104 2.07 -2.56 -18.34
CA LEU A 104 2.58 -3.75 -17.64
C LEU A 104 1.63 -4.94 -17.79
N ALA A 105 0.32 -4.72 -17.67
CA ALA A 105 -0.69 -5.78 -17.80
C ALA A 105 -0.73 -6.43 -19.20
N ARG A 106 -0.27 -5.71 -20.25
CA ARG A 106 -0.12 -6.27 -21.61
C ARG A 106 1.09 -7.21 -21.74
N ARG A 107 2.10 -7.07 -20.86
CA ARG A 107 3.38 -7.81 -20.94
C ARG A 107 3.51 -8.87 -19.84
N TYR A 108 2.86 -8.65 -18.71
CA TYR A 108 3.02 -9.45 -17.49
C TYR A 108 1.67 -9.78 -16.87
N ARG A 109 1.60 -10.92 -16.20
CA ARG A 109 0.49 -11.22 -15.27
C ARG A 109 0.73 -10.46 -13.97
N LEU A 110 -0.20 -9.59 -13.60
CA LEU A 110 -0.10 -8.75 -12.42
C LEU A 110 -0.92 -9.31 -11.26
N GLY A 111 -0.44 -9.16 -10.03
CA GLY A 111 -1.14 -9.47 -8.80
C GLY A 111 -0.90 -8.40 -7.74
N VAL A 112 -1.82 -8.24 -6.81
CA VAL A 112 -1.64 -7.43 -5.61
C VAL A 112 -1.49 -8.33 -4.41
N VAL A 113 -0.51 -8.01 -3.53
CA VAL A 113 -0.29 -8.65 -2.24
C VAL A 113 -0.24 -7.55 -1.18
N SER A 114 -1.27 -7.45 -0.34
CA SER A 114 -1.35 -6.35 0.63
C SER A 114 -1.77 -6.82 2.01
N ASN A 115 -1.13 -6.25 3.03
CA ASN A 115 -1.61 -6.33 4.41
C ASN A 115 -2.78 -5.35 4.53
N PHE A 116 -4.01 -5.88 4.42
CA PHE A 116 -5.19 -5.06 4.29
C PHE A 116 -6.36 -5.60 5.13
N THR A 117 -7.47 -4.89 5.16
CA THR A 117 -8.59 -5.09 6.10
C THR A 117 -9.74 -5.95 5.52
N GLY A 118 -9.51 -6.63 4.41
CA GLY A 118 -10.51 -7.49 3.75
C GLY A 118 -11.30 -6.79 2.64
N ASN A 119 -11.08 -5.50 2.43
CA ASN A 119 -11.74 -4.68 1.41
C ASN A 119 -10.83 -4.23 0.26
N LEU A 120 -9.72 -4.92 0.06
CA LEU A 120 -8.79 -4.59 -1.04
C LEU A 120 -9.49 -4.56 -2.40
N ARG A 121 -10.37 -5.54 -2.66
CA ARG A 121 -11.11 -5.62 -3.93
C ARG A 121 -12.04 -4.43 -4.13
N PRO A 122 -12.99 -4.09 -3.24
CA PRO A 122 -13.83 -2.89 -3.37
C PRO A 122 -13.02 -1.60 -3.56
N CYS A 123 -11.91 -1.45 -2.84
CA CYS A 123 -11.04 -0.28 -3.00
C CYS A 123 -10.43 -0.20 -4.40
N LEU A 124 -9.88 -1.30 -4.92
CA LEU A 124 -9.27 -1.32 -6.25
C LEU A 124 -10.31 -1.22 -7.38
N GLU A 125 -11.54 -1.72 -7.17
CA GLU A 125 -12.66 -1.56 -8.12
C GLU A 125 -13.07 -0.08 -8.22
N GLU A 126 -13.26 0.60 -7.09
CA GLU A 126 -13.59 2.03 -7.05
C GLU A 126 -12.50 2.89 -7.72
N LEU A 127 -11.24 2.57 -7.50
CA LEU A 127 -10.10 3.24 -8.14
C LEU A 127 -9.93 2.87 -9.63
N GLY A 128 -10.71 1.91 -10.15
CA GLY A 128 -10.60 1.41 -11.52
C GLY A 128 -9.29 0.67 -11.80
N LEU A 129 -8.65 0.14 -10.77
CA LEU A 129 -7.38 -0.59 -10.85
C LEU A 129 -7.56 -2.10 -10.88
N ALA A 130 -8.64 -2.65 -10.31
CA ALA A 130 -8.84 -4.10 -10.17
C ALA A 130 -8.69 -4.87 -11.49
N ARG A 131 -9.09 -4.26 -12.61
CA ARG A 131 -9.05 -4.85 -13.96
C ARG A 131 -7.64 -5.20 -14.47
N PHE A 132 -6.60 -4.62 -13.89
CA PHE A 132 -5.21 -4.88 -14.30
C PHE A 132 -4.61 -6.11 -13.61
N PHE A 133 -5.26 -6.61 -12.55
CA PHE A 133 -4.71 -7.65 -11.69
C PHE A 133 -5.48 -8.95 -11.82
N ALA A 134 -4.78 -10.03 -12.13
CA ALA A 134 -5.37 -11.37 -12.21
C ALA A 134 -5.64 -11.97 -10.81
N VAL A 135 -4.96 -11.47 -9.77
CA VAL A 135 -5.15 -11.92 -8.38
C VAL A 135 -4.99 -10.76 -7.41
N LEU A 136 -5.84 -10.75 -6.38
CA LEU A 136 -5.80 -9.79 -5.27
C LEU A 136 -5.70 -10.59 -3.96
N SER A 137 -4.53 -10.57 -3.35
CA SER A 137 -4.27 -11.25 -2.08
C SER A 137 -4.31 -10.24 -0.94
N ASP A 138 -5.46 -10.15 -0.30
CA ASP A 138 -5.72 -9.38 0.91
C ASP A 138 -5.43 -10.26 2.12
N SER A 139 -4.57 -9.84 3.03
CA SER A 139 -4.14 -10.63 4.19
C SER A 139 -5.29 -11.07 5.08
N ALA A 140 -6.31 -10.22 5.28
CA ALA A 140 -7.49 -10.55 6.07
C ALA A 140 -8.43 -11.56 5.39
N VAL A 141 -8.24 -11.80 4.09
CA VAL A 141 -9.02 -12.79 3.30
C VAL A 141 -8.26 -14.10 3.19
N VAL A 142 -6.95 -14.04 2.87
CA VAL A 142 -6.14 -15.25 2.66
C VAL A 142 -5.58 -15.83 3.96
N GLY A 143 -5.60 -15.07 5.06
CA GLY A 143 -5.19 -15.52 6.39
C GLY A 143 -3.68 -15.46 6.67
N TRP A 144 -2.88 -14.88 5.77
CA TRP A 144 -1.45 -14.64 5.95
C TRP A 144 -1.10 -13.21 5.62
N SER A 145 -0.19 -12.60 6.40
CA SER A 145 0.28 -11.22 6.19
C SER A 145 1.75 -11.20 5.82
N LYS A 146 2.16 -10.29 4.93
CA LYS A 146 3.59 -10.04 4.67
C LYS A 146 4.30 -9.65 5.98
N PRO A 147 5.51 -10.12 6.26
CA PRO A 147 6.44 -10.84 5.38
C PRO A 147 6.28 -12.38 5.32
N ASP A 148 5.20 -12.96 5.83
CA ASP A 148 4.99 -14.41 5.78
C ASP A 148 5.08 -14.92 4.32
N PRO A 149 5.96 -15.89 4.01
CA PRO A 149 6.15 -16.35 2.64
C PRO A 149 4.90 -17.00 2.03
N ARG A 150 3.95 -17.45 2.86
CA ARG A 150 2.72 -18.12 2.40
C ARG A 150 1.83 -17.19 1.57
N ILE A 151 1.77 -15.88 1.88
CA ILE A 151 0.96 -14.94 1.10
C ILE A 151 1.53 -14.76 -0.31
N PHE A 152 2.85 -14.69 -0.45
CA PHE A 152 3.52 -14.59 -1.75
C PHE A 152 3.37 -15.90 -2.55
N ALA A 153 3.60 -17.06 -1.90
CA ALA A 153 3.45 -18.35 -2.52
C ALA A 153 2.02 -18.60 -3.04
N HIS A 154 0.99 -18.25 -2.25
CA HIS A 154 -0.42 -18.30 -2.65
C HIS A 154 -0.68 -17.46 -3.90
N THR A 155 -0.18 -16.23 -3.92
CA THR A 155 -0.36 -15.31 -5.05
C THR A 155 0.35 -15.81 -6.31
N LEU A 156 1.59 -16.28 -6.16
CA LEU A 156 2.37 -16.84 -7.27
C LEU A 156 1.73 -18.11 -7.84
N ALA A 157 1.20 -18.99 -6.99
CA ALA A 157 0.48 -20.19 -7.43
C ALA A 157 -0.74 -19.84 -8.29
N THR A 158 -1.54 -18.85 -7.85
CA THR A 158 -2.69 -18.35 -8.63
C THR A 158 -2.25 -17.74 -9.96
N LEU A 159 -1.11 -17.03 -9.99
CA LEU A 159 -0.52 -16.50 -11.21
C LEU A 159 0.20 -17.56 -12.06
N GLN A 160 0.35 -18.80 -11.57
CA GLN A 160 1.16 -19.84 -12.21
C GLN A 160 2.58 -19.35 -12.53
N ALA A 161 3.22 -18.67 -11.56
CA ALA A 161 4.51 -18.04 -11.72
C ALA A 161 5.54 -18.62 -10.73
N LEU A 162 6.76 -18.81 -11.20
CA LEU A 162 7.88 -19.20 -10.34
C LEU A 162 8.46 -17.97 -9.62
N PRO A 163 8.87 -18.08 -8.34
CA PRO A 163 9.46 -16.97 -7.59
C PRO A 163 10.61 -16.28 -8.34
N GLN A 164 11.55 -17.04 -8.91
CA GLN A 164 12.74 -16.52 -9.61
C GLN A 164 12.41 -15.74 -10.90
N ARG A 165 11.19 -15.87 -11.40
CA ARG A 165 10.66 -15.15 -12.57
C ARG A 165 9.69 -14.03 -12.17
N ALA A 166 9.53 -13.78 -10.89
CA ALA A 166 8.59 -12.81 -10.35
C ALA A 166 9.29 -11.60 -9.74
N TRP A 167 8.61 -10.47 -9.76
CA TRP A 167 9.00 -9.24 -9.09
C TRP A 167 7.98 -8.91 -8.00
N MET A 168 8.47 -8.39 -6.88
CA MET A 168 7.67 -7.67 -5.89
C MET A 168 8.04 -6.20 -5.91
N VAL A 169 7.05 -5.34 -6.10
CA VAL A 169 7.17 -3.87 -6.03
C VAL A 169 6.40 -3.42 -4.80
N GLY A 170 7.07 -2.76 -3.87
CA GLY A 170 6.45 -2.29 -2.63
C GLY A 170 7.28 -1.24 -1.92
N ASP A 171 6.65 -0.53 -0.96
CA ASP A 171 7.27 0.55 -0.20
C ASP A 171 7.78 0.10 1.19
N ASN A 172 7.21 -0.96 1.75
CA ASN A 172 7.62 -1.48 3.05
C ASN A 172 8.79 -2.45 2.91
N PHE A 173 9.98 -2.00 3.36
CA PHE A 173 11.20 -2.79 3.21
C PHE A 173 11.12 -4.16 3.88
N GLU A 174 10.56 -4.25 5.10
CA GLU A 174 10.46 -5.52 5.84
C GLU A 174 9.36 -6.42 5.26
N ALA A 175 8.18 -5.87 5.04
CA ALA A 175 7.04 -6.65 4.60
C ALA A 175 7.17 -7.08 3.13
N ASP A 176 7.54 -6.15 2.23
CA ASP A 176 7.54 -6.40 0.78
C ASP A 176 8.88 -6.93 0.31
N ILE A 177 9.96 -6.21 0.65
CA ILE A 177 11.28 -6.47 0.06
C ILE A 177 11.91 -7.68 0.72
N ARG A 178 12.04 -7.69 2.06
CA ARG A 178 12.62 -8.81 2.80
C ARG A 178 11.75 -10.07 2.66
N GLY A 179 10.42 -9.94 2.79
CA GLY A 179 9.49 -11.06 2.66
C GLY A 179 9.57 -11.73 1.30
N ALA A 180 9.55 -10.96 0.20
CA ALA A 180 9.63 -11.49 -1.16
C ALA A 180 11.02 -12.05 -1.49
N ALA A 181 12.10 -11.37 -1.08
CA ALA A 181 13.46 -11.83 -1.30
C ALA A 181 13.72 -13.18 -0.64
N GLY A 182 13.16 -13.41 0.57
CA GLY A 182 13.25 -14.70 1.28
C GLY A 182 12.66 -15.88 0.51
N LEU A 183 11.74 -15.63 -0.42
CA LEU A 183 11.16 -16.64 -1.32
C LEU A 183 11.85 -16.69 -2.70
N GLY A 184 12.85 -15.84 -2.94
CA GLY A 184 13.62 -15.80 -4.18
C GLY A 184 13.00 -14.92 -5.29
N LEU A 185 12.08 -14.02 -4.97
CA LEU A 185 11.61 -13.02 -5.92
C LEU A 185 12.67 -11.93 -6.14
N ARG A 186 12.68 -11.34 -7.32
CA ARG A 186 13.32 -10.04 -7.53
C ARG A 186 12.49 -8.96 -6.84
N THR A 187 13.16 -7.96 -6.28
CA THR A 187 12.51 -6.92 -5.48
C THR A 187 12.79 -5.53 -6.02
N CYS A 188 11.75 -4.71 -6.07
CA CYS A 188 11.85 -3.30 -6.43
C CYS A 188 11.30 -2.46 -5.27
N TRP A 189 12.19 -1.78 -4.55
CA TRP A 189 11.80 -0.94 -3.43
C TRP A 189 11.37 0.44 -3.91
N LEU A 190 10.12 0.77 -3.70
CA LEU A 190 9.57 2.09 -3.95
C LEU A 190 9.75 2.95 -2.69
N ALA A 191 10.61 3.94 -2.75
CA ALA A 191 10.89 4.80 -1.61
C ALA A 191 11.35 6.20 -2.07
N PRO A 192 11.01 7.26 -1.32
CA PRO A 192 11.56 8.59 -1.56
C PRO A 192 13.09 8.56 -1.64
N SER A 193 13.67 9.39 -2.51
CA SER A 193 15.11 9.36 -2.81
C SER A 193 16.01 9.59 -1.60
N ASP A 194 15.53 10.35 -0.62
CA ASP A 194 16.20 10.68 0.63
C ASP A 194 16.06 9.59 1.72
N ARG A 195 15.14 8.61 1.55
CA ARG A 195 14.98 7.51 2.51
C ARG A 195 16.15 6.53 2.38
N ALA A 196 16.95 6.38 3.42
CA ALA A 196 17.99 5.35 3.46
C ALA A 196 17.34 3.95 3.58
N PRO A 197 17.90 2.89 2.93
CA PRO A 197 17.49 1.53 3.22
C PRO A 197 17.77 1.20 4.69
N PRO A 198 16.92 0.39 5.34
CA PRO A 198 17.23 -0.12 6.67
C PRO A 198 18.59 -0.86 6.65
N GLY A 199 19.35 -0.73 7.73
CA GLY A 199 20.64 -1.42 7.85
C GLY A 199 20.49 -2.94 7.70
N GLY A 200 21.51 -3.60 7.12
CA GLY A 200 21.53 -5.03 6.91
C GLY A 200 22.11 -5.45 5.55
N GLU A 201 22.30 -6.76 5.35
CA GLU A 201 22.93 -7.32 4.14
C GLU A 201 21.98 -7.33 2.92
N LEU A 202 20.67 -7.21 3.13
CA LEU A 202 19.70 -7.28 2.03
C LEU A 202 19.70 -5.98 1.21
N VAL A 203 20.09 -6.13 -0.06
CA VAL A 203 19.98 -5.08 -1.07
C VAL A 203 18.83 -5.43 -2.00
N PRO A 204 17.84 -4.54 -2.21
CA PRO A 204 16.79 -4.78 -3.20
C PRO A 204 17.40 -4.87 -4.60
N THR A 205 16.79 -5.70 -5.48
CA THR A 205 17.25 -5.86 -6.88
C THR A 205 17.21 -4.52 -7.62
N ALA A 206 16.23 -3.68 -7.30
CA ALA A 206 16.10 -2.33 -7.84
C ALA A 206 15.47 -1.39 -6.81
N ARG A 207 15.65 -0.08 -7.03
CA ARG A 207 15.01 0.99 -6.28
C ARG A 207 14.45 2.03 -7.22
N ILE A 208 13.25 2.51 -6.92
CA ILE A 208 12.58 3.58 -7.65
C ILE A 208 11.99 4.59 -6.67
N SER A 209 11.75 5.83 -7.10
CA SER A 209 11.08 6.85 -6.30
C SER A 209 9.63 7.10 -6.73
N ARG A 210 9.25 6.63 -7.90
CA ARG A 210 7.89 6.70 -8.45
C ARG A 210 7.56 5.43 -9.19
N LEU A 211 6.32 5.00 -9.15
CA LEU A 211 5.90 3.78 -9.85
C LEU A 211 6.17 3.81 -11.37
N PRO A 212 6.03 4.94 -12.10
CA PRO A 212 6.40 5.01 -13.51
C PRO A 212 7.84 4.60 -13.84
N ASP A 213 8.77 4.71 -12.89
CA ASP A 213 10.16 4.33 -13.11
C ASP A 213 10.39 2.81 -13.14
N VAL A 214 9.37 2.00 -12.79
CA VAL A 214 9.48 0.55 -12.73
C VAL A 214 9.80 -0.07 -14.10
N GLU A 215 9.36 0.52 -15.21
CA GLU A 215 9.65 0.01 -16.56
C GLU A 215 11.14 0.02 -16.86
N ARG A 216 11.91 0.99 -16.34
CA ARG A 216 13.37 1.10 -16.56
C ARG A 216 14.17 0.00 -15.86
N VAL A 217 13.61 -0.63 -14.82
CA VAL A 217 14.32 -1.67 -14.05
C VAL A 217 13.91 -3.08 -14.46
N LEU A 218 12.96 -3.21 -15.39
CA LEU A 218 12.50 -4.48 -15.94
C LEU A 218 13.23 -4.88 -17.24
N GLU A 219 14.02 -3.97 -17.78
CA GLU A 219 14.87 -4.19 -18.95
C GLU A 219 16.15 -4.95 -18.53
#